data_9d0aaea20fe653e3c9bb91dd2caa60ad
#
_entry.id   9d0aaea20fe653e3c9bb91dd2caa60ad
#
_cell.length_a   1.000
_cell.length_b   1.000
_cell.length_c   1.000
_cell.angle_alpha   90.00
_cell.angle_beta   90.00
_cell.angle_gamma   90.00
#
_symmetry.space_group_name_H-M   'P 1'
#
loop_
_entity.id
_entity.type
_entity.pdbx_description
1 polymer ?
#
loop_
_entity_poly.entity_id
_entity_poly.type
_entity_poly.pdbx_seq_one_letter_code
_entity_poly.pdbx_strand_id
1 'polypeptide(L)'
;RSLIKEHKAVSKPFFADEADYKEFTQRHDKELYKLSEPHIKNGVLNVYLGIDSGSTTSKFVLIDEEEKVIDTFYANNHGDPIKVVKEGITKIYDKYADKGIKLVCRGMGTTGYGEHLLAKAFRADYHTVETVAHTTGCQKFYPDTTFVLDIGGQDMKAIWLNDGVITNIMLNEACSSGCGSFLENFASNLNIDVKDIAKRAFSSVSPAHLGSRCTVFMNSTIINEQRDGKQHADDHNGCLLYTSDAADE
;
A
#
# COMPACT_ATOMS: atom_id res chain seq x y z
N ARG A 1 -8.10 2.21 48.33
CA ARG A 1 -9.11 2.30 47.25
C ARG A 1 -8.56 1.60 46.02
N SER A 2 -8.60 0.27 46.12
CA SER A 2 -8.22 -0.67 45.07
C SER A 2 -9.50 -1.35 44.60
N LEU A 3 -10.24 -0.68 43.74
CA LEU A 3 -11.40 -1.29 43.09
C LEU A 3 -11.45 -0.75 41.68
N ILE A 4 -11.12 -1.58 40.82
CA ILE A 4 -11.32 -1.73 39.41
C ILE A 4 -9.99 -2.14 38.76
N LYS A 5 -9.49 -3.31 39.08
CA LYS A 5 -8.80 -4.11 38.09
C LYS A 5 -9.90 -4.76 37.22
N GLU A 6 -10.47 -3.98 36.33
CA GLU A 6 -11.18 -4.57 35.21
C GLU A 6 -10.24 -5.55 34.53
N HIS A 7 -10.70 -6.76 34.35
CA HIS A 7 -9.99 -7.75 33.52
C HIS A 7 -9.88 -7.16 32.12
N LYS A 8 -8.75 -6.51 31.85
CA LYS A 8 -8.42 -6.15 30.46
C LYS A 8 -8.35 -7.46 29.71
N ALA A 9 -9.23 -7.66 28.74
CA ALA A 9 -9.17 -8.79 27.86
C ALA A 9 -7.79 -8.75 27.21
N VAL A 10 -6.98 -9.77 27.43
CA VAL A 10 -5.66 -9.89 26.81
C VAL A 10 -5.91 -10.48 25.44
N SER A 11 -5.64 -9.70 24.40
CA SER A 11 -5.69 -10.21 23.02
C SER A 11 -4.59 -11.25 22.84
N LYS A 12 -4.88 -12.30 22.04
CA LYS A 12 -3.87 -13.30 21.72
C LYS A 12 -2.85 -12.72 20.73
N PRO A 13 -1.59 -13.18 20.74
CA PRO A 13 -0.64 -12.88 19.66
C PRO A 13 -1.20 -13.30 18.30
N PHE A 14 -0.82 -12.60 17.24
CA PHE A 14 -1.27 -12.95 15.89
C PHE A 14 -0.76 -14.33 15.46
N PHE A 15 0.48 -14.65 15.81
CA PHE A 15 1.06 -15.97 15.59
C PHE A 15 1.18 -16.72 16.91
N ALA A 16 0.88 -18.03 16.89
CA ALA A 16 0.97 -18.87 18.07
C ALA A 16 2.45 -19.09 18.46
N ASP A 17 3.31 -19.22 17.48
CA ASP A 17 4.76 -19.44 17.64
C ASP A 17 5.54 -19.02 16.37
N GLU A 18 6.87 -19.19 16.40
CA GLU A 18 7.74 -18.86 15.28
C GLU A 18 7.50 -19.76 14.04
N ALA A 19 7.02 -20.96 14.22
CA ALA A 19 6.72 -21.88 13.12
C ALA A 19 5.50 -21.38 12.32
N ASP A 20 4.46 -20.91 13.01
CA ASP A 20 3.26 -20.30 12.44
C ASP A 20 3.62 -19.02 11.65
N TYR A 21 4.44 -18.13 12.23
CA TYR A 21 4.98 -16.97 11.53
C TYR A 21 5.76 -17.34 10.26
N LYS A 22 6.60 -18.37 10.35
CA LYS A 22 7.40 -18.83 9.22
C LYS A 22 6.54 -19.42 8.10
N GLU A 23 5.51 -20.18 8.44
CA GLU A 23 4.55 -20.70 7.46
C GLU A 23 3.82 -19.56 6.74
N PHE A 24 3.35 -18.55 7.49
CA PHE A 24 2.72 -17.35 6.94
C PHE A 24 3.67 -16.64 5.96
N THR A 25 4.90 -16.33 6.37
CA THR A 25 5.85 -15.62 5.51
C THR A 25 6.20 -16.43 4.26
N GLN A 26 6.45 -17.74 4.38
CA GLN A 26 6.74 -18.60 3.23
C GLN A 26 5.58 -18.65 2.23
N ARG A 27 4.35 -18.61 2.69
CA ARG A 27 3.17 -18.56 1.82
C ARG A 27 3.09 -17.24 1.07
N HIS A 28 3.31 -16.11 1.75
CA HIS A 28 3.22 -14.78 1.16
C HIS A 28 4.44 -14.40 0.30
N ASP A 29 5.64 -14.84 0.67
CA ASP A 29 6.87 -14.55 -0.08
C ASP A 29 6.84 -15.12 -1.51
N LYS A 30 6.04 -16.14 -1.76
CA LYS A 30 5.84 -16.70 -3.12
C LYS A 30 5.11 -15.74 -4.04
N GLU A 31 4.27 -14.88 -3.47
CA GLU A 31 3.46 -13.90 -4.20
C GLU A 31 4.18 -12.56 -4.41
N LEU A 32 5.39 -12.39 -3.85
CA LEU A 32 6.18 -11.19 -4.04
C LEU A 32 6.69 -11.12 -5.49
N TYR A 33 6.22 -10.10 -6.21
CA TYR A 33 6.69 -9.84 -7.57
C TYR A 33 8.16 -9.41 -7.53
N LYS A 34 8.98 -10.06 -8.38
CA LYS A 34 10.38 -9.68 -8.59
C LYS A 34 10.49 -8.93 -9.89
N LEU A 35 11.17 -7.78 -9.85
CA LEU A 35 11.46 -7.01 -11.07
C LEU A 35 12.20 -7.91 -12.07
N SER A 36 11.79 -7.83 -13.32
CA SER A 36 12.40 -8.56 -14.40
C SER A 36 13.65 -7.85 -14.91
N GLU A 37 14.61 -8.59 -15.45
CA GLU A 37 15.73 -8.01 -16.15
C GLU A 37 15.22 -7.37 -17.45
N PRO A 38 15.63 -6.12 -17.76
CA PRO A 38 15.16 -5.42 -18.95
C PRO A 38 15.73 -6.01 -20.23
N HIS A 39 14.90 -6.12 -21.27
CA HIS A 39 15.33 -6.55 -22.59
C HIS A 39 15.93 -5.38 -23.39
N ILE A 40 17.26 -5.27 -23.39
CA ILE A 40 17.99 -4.17 -24.04
C ILE A 40 18.43 -4.59 -25.45
N LYS A 41 18.05 -3.79 -26.47
CA LYS A 41 18.45 -3.99 -27.86
C LYS A 41 19.38 -2.87 -28.32
N ASN A 42 20.63 -3.19 -28.64
CA ASN A 42 21.62 -2.23 -29.14
C ASN A 42 21.79 -0.97 -28.25
N GLY A 43 21.79 -1.17 -26.92
CA GLY A 43 21.90 -0.07 -25.96
C GLY A 43 20.61 0.77 -25.80
N VAL A 44 19.50 0.34 -26.39
CA VAL A 44 18.20 0.98 -26.28
C VAL A 44 17.23 0.08 -25.50
N LEU A 45 16.51 0.68 -24.58
CA LEU A 45 15.43 0.06 -23.81
C LEU A 45 14.11 0.80 -24.10
N ASN A 46 13.21 0.13 -24.80
CA ASN A 46 11.86 0.63 -25.04
C ASN A 46 10.99 0.30 -23.82
N VAL A 47 10.24 1.28 -23.33
CA VAL A 47 9.39 1.11 -22.14
C VAL A 47 8.02 1.77 -22.33
N TYR A 48 7.05 1.29 -21.55
CA TYR A 48 5.79 1.95 -21.30
C TYR A 48 5.75 2.36 -19.82
N LEU A 49 5.22 3.54 -19.56
CA LEU A 49 5.17 4.13 -18.22
C LEU A 49 3.72 4.24 -17.75
N GLY A 50 3.37 3.55 -16.66
CA GLY A 50 2.09 3.71 -15.97
C GLY A 50 2.28 4.52 -14.69
N ILE A 51 1.52 5.61 -14.51
CA ILE A 51 1.58 6.49 -13.35
C ILE A 51 0.26 6.45 -12.59
N ASP A 52 0.31 6.08 -11.31
CA ASP A 52 -0.79 6.22 -10.37
C ASP A 52 -0.48 7.36 -9.39
N SER A 53 -1.28 8.41 -9.42
CA SER A 53 -1.16 9.54 -8.50
C SER A 53 -2.39 9.69 -7.65
N GLY A 54 -2.31 9.13 -6.45
CA GLY A 54 -3.33 9.29 -5.41
C GLY A 54 -3.25 10.64 -4.71
N SER A 55 -4.09 10.83 -3.69
CA SER A 55 -4.13 12.07 -2.89
C SER A 55 -2.86 12.29 -2.07
N THR A 56 -2.21 11.23 -1.61
CA THR A 56 -1.04 11.29 -0.72
C THR A 56 0.26 10.86 -1.38
N THR A 57 0.22 9.93 -2.32
CA THR A 57 1.40 9.30 -2.92
C THR A 57 1.31 9.23 -4.44
N SER A 58 2.45 9.28 -5.09
CA SER A 58 2.59 8.92 -6.51
C SER A 58 3.46 7.70 -6.67
N LYS A 59 3.02 6.83 -7.54
CA LYS A 59 3.70 5.59 -7.90
C LYS A 59 3.79 5.51 -9.42
N PHE A 60 4.80 4.87 -9.92
CA PHE A 60 4.80 4.46 -11.33
C PHE A 60 5.58 3.17 -11.54
N VAL A 61 5.23 2.52 -12.62
CA VAL A 61 5.87 1.30 -13.09
C VAL A 61 6.37 1.48 -14.50
N LEU A 62 7.52 0.91 -14.80
CA LEU A 62 8.01 0.73 -16.14
C LEU A 62 7.83 -0.73 -16.54
N ILE A 63 7.22 -0.93 -17.70
CA ILE A 63 7.16 -2.24 -18.34
C ILE A 63 7.90 -2.18 -19.67
N ASP A 64 8.52 -3.29 -20.07
CA ASP A 64 9.16 -3.43 -21.38
C ASP A 64 8.18 -3.84 -22.47
N GLU A 65 8.69 -4.09 -23.71
CA GLU A 65 7.89 -4.53 -24.84
C GLU A 65 7.28 -5.95 -24.67
N GLU A 66 7.76 -6.72 -23.69
CA GLU A 66 7.23 -8.03 -23.32
C GLU A 66 6.25 -7.94 -22.11
N GLU A 67 5.86 -6.71 -21.75
CA GLU A 67 4.96 -6.40 -20.63
C GLU A 67 5.48 -6.86 -19.26
N LYS A 68 6.79 -6.98 -19.11
CA LYS A 68 7.43 -7.30 -17.83
C LYS A 68 7.72 -6.03 -17.05
N VAL A 69 7.43 -6.03 -15.75
CA VAL A 69 7.79 -4.90 -14.87
C VAL A 69 9.29 -4.92 -14.63
N ILE A 70 9.96 -3.86 -15.06
CA ILE A 70 11.42 -3.74 -15.01
C ILE A 70 11.91 -2.71 -14.00
N ASP A 71 11.05 -1.75 -13.64
CA ASP A 71 11.37 -0.74 -12.62
C ASP A 71 10.11 -0.16 -11.99
N THR A 72 10.25 0.36 -10.78
CA THR A 72 9.15 0.96 -10.02
C THR A 72 9.60 2.21 -9.27
N PHE A 73 8.65 3.09 -8.98
CA PHE A 73 8.86 4.27 -8.15
C PHE A 73 7.68 4.44 -7.18
N TYR A 74 7.97 4.88 -5.97
CA TYR A 74 6.97 5.22 -4.97
C TYR A 74 7.47 6.38 -4.12
N ALA A 75 6.67 7.44 -4.00
CA ALA A 75 6.98 8.57 -3.11
C ALA A 75 5.73 9.30 -2.63
N ASN A 76 5.85 9.99 -1.50
CA ASN A 76 4.83 10.90 -1.01
C ASN A 76 4.76 12.16 -1.89
N ASN A 77 3.56 12.65 -2.17
CA ASN A 77 3.32 13.82 -3.02
C ASN A 77 3.73 15.13 -2.37
N HIS A 78 3.74 15.21 -1.06
CA HIS A 78 3.98 16.46 -0.31
C HIS A 78 3.19 17.67 -0.84
N GLY A 79 2.00 17.42 -1.41
CA GLY A 79 1.14 18.45 -2.02
C GLY A 79 1.49 18.85 -3.45
N ASP A 80 2.58 18.31 -4.04
CA ASP A 80 2.98 18.61 -5.43
C ASP A 80 3.31 17.32 -6.22
N PRO A 81 2.29 16.61 -6.71
CA PRO A 81 2.48 15.36 -7.45
C PRO A 81 3.26 15.53 -8.76
N ILE A 82 3.12 16.69 -9.43
CA ILE A 82 3.84 16.93 -10.70
C ILE A 82 5.35 16.96 -10.45
N LYS A 83 5.79 17.67 -9.43
CA LYS A 83 7.19 17.74 -9.04
C LYS A 83 7.74 16.37 -8.69
N VAL A 84 7.03 15.62 -7.85
CA VAL A 84 7.44 14.29 -7.39
C VAL A 84 7.56 13.31 -8.54
N VAL A 85 6.58 13.28 -9.44
CA VAL A 85 6.62 12.41 -10.64
C VAL A 85 7.76 12.81 -11.56
N LYS A 86 7.97 14.12 -11.81
CA LYS A 86 9.09 14.61 -12.64
C LYS A 86 10.43 14.17 -12.06
N GLU A 87 10.65 14.34 -10.75
CA GLU A 87 11.88 13.92 -10.08
C GLU A 87 12.08 12.41 -10.17
N GLY A 88 11.03 11.63 -9.99
CA GLY A 88 11.09 10.18 -10.13
C GLY A 88 11.43 9.72 -11.55
N ILE A 89 10.79 10.29 -12.57
CA ILE A 89 11.09 10.01 -13.97
C ILE A 89 12.56 10.35 -14.25
N THR A 90 13.04 11.53 -13.81
CA THR A 90 14.43 11.94 -14.00
C THR A 90 15.39 10.92 -13.38
N LYS A 91 15.15 10.52 -12.12
CA LYS A 91 15.99 9.51 -11.46
C LYS A 91 16.07 8.18 -12.22
N ILE A 92 14.96 7.75 -12.82
CA ILE A 92 14.97 6.52 -13.63
C ILE A 92 15.74 6.72 -14.93
N TYR A 93 15.55 7.84 -15.63
CA TYR A 93 16.33 8.12 -16.83
C TYR A 93 17.84 8.16 -16.54
N ASP A 94 18.25 8.84 -15.46
CA ASP A 94 19.65 8.92 -15.04
C ASP A 94 20.21 7.52 -14.69
N LYS A 95 19.45 6.71 -13.94
CA LYS A 95 19.81 5.31 -13.58
C LYS A 95 20.17 4.46 -14.81
N TYR A 96 19.43 4.61 -15.90
CA TYR A 96 19.70 3.85 -17.12
C TYR A 96 20.79 4.51 -17.98
N ALA A 97 20.84 5.85 -18.02
CA ALA A 97 21.90 6.59 -18.70
C ALA A 97 23.28 6.29 -18.12
N ASP A 98 23.41 6.22 -16.80
CA ASP A 98 24.65 5.84 -16.11
C ASP A 98 25.17 4.45 -16.48
N LYS A 99 24.25 3.57 -16.91
CA LYS A 99 24.56 2.22 -17.44
C LYS A 99 24.84 2.22 -18.96
N GLY A 100 24.84 3.39 -19.61
CA GLY A 100 24.98 3.50 -21.05
C GLY A 100 23.75 3.04 -21.84
N ILE A 101 22.57 2.98 -21.20
CA ILE A 101 21.32 2.51 -21.80
C ILE A 101 20.44 3.73 -22.12
N LYS A 102 20.02 3.83 -23.38
CA LYS A 102 19.06 4.85 -23.82
C LYS A 102 17.65 4.37 -23.53
N LEU A 103 17.00 4.98 -22.54
CA LEU A 103 15.59 4.73 -22.25
C LEU A 103 14.69 5.48 -23.25
N VAL A 104 13.73 4.78 -23.85
CA VAL A 104 12.77 5.36 -24.80
C VAL A 104 11.36 4.99 -24.34
N CYS A 105 10.62 6.00 -23.85
CA CYS A 105 9.20 5.83 -23.52
C CYS A 105 8.38 5.76 -24.80
N ARG A 106 7.66 4.66 -25.00
CA ARG A 106 6.82 4.38 -26.16
C ARG A 106 5.36 4.72 -25.93
N GLY A 107 4.96 4.81 -24.69
CA GLY A 107 3.62 5.20 -24.29
C GLY A 107 3.55 5.47 -22.80
N MET A 108 2.64 6.36 -22.41
CA MET A 108 2.41 6.74 -21.03
C MET A 108 0.92 6.73 -20.70
N GLY A 109 0.57 6.07 -19.59
CA GLY A 109 -0.78 6.08 -19.03
C GLY A 109 -0.79 6.68 -17.62
N THR A 110 -1.89 7.35 -17.26
CA THR A 110 -2.09 7.90 -15.92
C THR A 110 -3.39 7.43 -15.30
N THR A 111 -3.38 7.29 -13.98
CA THR A 111 -4.55 6.96 -13.16
C THR A 111 -4.46 7.62 -11.78
N GLY A 112 -5.45 7.37 -10.94
CA GLY A 112 -5.55 7.92 -9.60
C GLY A 112 -6.22 9.30 -9.58
N TYR A 113 -6.32 9.89 -8.40
CA TYR A 113 -6.97 11.20 -8.20
C TYR A 113 -6.39 12.32 -9.08
N GLY A 114 -5.09 12.25 -9.36
CA GLY A 114 -4.35 13.22 -10.19
C GLY A 114 -4.31 12.89 -11.69
N GLU A 115 -5.07 11.91 -12.18
CA GLU A 115 -4.95 11.37 -13.56
C GLU A 115 -4.97 12.45 -14.65
N HIS A 116 -5.97 13.33 -14.62
CA HIS A 116 -6.11 14.40 -15.63
C HIS A 116 -5.01 15.45 -15.54
N LEU A 117 -4.59 15.79 -14.31
CA LEU A 117 -3.52 16.77 -14.09
C LEU A 117 -2.21 16.26 -14.66
N LEU A 118 -1.86 15.01 -14.34
CA LEU A 118 -0.62 14.38 -14.82
C LEU A 118 -0.68 14.07 -16.32
N ALA A 119 -1.84 13.64 -16.83
CA ALA A 119 -2.01 13.42 -18.26
C ALA A 119 -1.71 14.70 -19.06
N LYS A 120 -2.19 15.84 -18.60
CA LYS A 120 -1.87 17.14 -19.22
C LYS A 120 -0.41 17.55 -19.03
N ALA A 121 0.13 17.43 -17.82
CA ALA A 121 1.49 17.87 -17.48
C ALA A 121 2.54 17.09 -18.26
N PHE A 122 2.36 15.78 -18.43
CA PHE A 122 3.31 14.89 -19.08
C PHE A 122 2.92 14.47 -20.51
N ARG A 123 1.77 14.96 -21.02
CA ARG A 123 1.21 14.59 -22.33
C ARG A 123 1.05 13.08 -22.46
N ALA A 124 0.41 12.47 -21.44
CA ALA A 124 0.17 11.03 -21.45
C ALA A 124 -0.74 10.65 -22.64
N ASP A 125 -0.49 9.47 -23.20
CA ASP A 125 -1.24 8.91 -24.32
C ASP A 125 -2.61 8.42 -23.90
N TYR A 126 -2.74 8.02 -22.61
CA TYR A 126 -3.95 7.42 -22.07
C TYR A 126 -4.13 7.80 -20.60
N HIS A 127 -5.37 7.91 -20.16
CA HIS A 127 -5.72 7.99 -18.74
C HIS A 127 -6.99 7.20 -18.46
N THR A 128 -7.11 6.68 -17.25
CA THR A 128 -8.27 5.91 -16.83
C THR A 128 -8.51 6.03 -15.34
N VAL A 129 -9.73 5.75 -14.92
CA VAL A 129 -10.08 5.75 -13.51
C VAL A 129 -9.35 4.63 -12.76
N GLU A 130 -9.00 4.92 -11.54
CA GLU A 130 -8.21 4.07 -10.64
C GLU A 130 -8.75 2.65 -10.53
N THR A 131 -10.07 2.48 -10.37
CA THR A 131 -10.71 1.18 -10.26
C THR A 131 -10.44 0.28 -11.47
N VAL A 132 -10.49 0.85 -12.69
CA VAL A 132 -10.19 0.10 -13.93
C VAL A 132 -8.71 -0.24 -14.00
N ALA A 133 -7.82 0.71 -13.67
CA ALA A 133 -6.39 0.47 -13.69
C ALA A 133 -5.98 -0.65 -12.71
N HIS A 134 -6.47 -0.60 -11.47
CA HIS A 134 -6.14 -1.57 -10.43
C HIS A 134 -6.68 -2.97 -10.76
N THR A 135 -7.92 -3.08 -11.23
CA THR A 135 -8.48 -4.38 -11.64
C THR A 135 -7.74 -4.97 -12.84
N THR A 136 -7.39 -4.15 -13.84
CA THR A 136 -6.59 -4.60 -14.98
C THR A 136 -5.21 -5.08 -14.55
N GLY A 137 -4.57 -4.34 -13.64
CA GLY A 137 -3.29 -4.74 -13.06
C GLY A 137 -3.39 -6.07 -12.30
N CYS A 138 -4.40 -6.24 -11.45
CA CYS A 138 -4.63 -7.51 -10.74
C CYS A 138 -4.81 -8.69 -11.69
N GLN A 139 -5.63 -8.53 -12.72
CA GLN A 139 -5.91 -9.58 -13.71
C GLN A 139 -4.68 -9.96 -14.55
N LYS A 140 -3.75 -9.03 -14.75
CA LYS A 140 -2.48 -9.31 -15.44
C LYS A 140 -1.66 -10.37 -14.71
N PHE A 141 -1.64 -10.35 -13.38
CA PHE A 141 -0.89 -11.30 -12.54
C PHE A 141 -1.72 -12.50 -12.10
N TYR A 142 -3.03 -12.28 -11.89
CA TYR A 142 -4.00 -13.25 -11.41
C TYR A 142 -5.25 -13.24 -12.32
N PRO A 143 -5.20 -13.92 -13.49
CA PRO A 143 -6.28 -13.86 -14.49
C PRO A 143 -7.65 -14.25 -13.96
N ASP A 144 -7.70 -15.16 -12.97
CA ASP A 144 -8.95 -15.66 -12.37
C ASP A 144 -9.43 -14.81 -11.19
N THR A 145 -8.96 -13.54 -11.07
CA THR A 145 -9.38 -12.64 -10.00
C THR A 145 -10.89 -12.39 -10.06
N THR A 146 -11.58 -12.68 -8.94
CA THR A 146 -13.01 -12.43 -8.77
C THR A 146 -13.33 -11.31 -7.80
N PHE A 147 -12.33 -10.92 -6.97
CA PHE A 147 -12.48 -9.88 -5.96
C PHE A 147 -11.17 -9.12 -5.77
N VAL A 148 -11.27 -7.79 -5.67
CA VAL A 148 -10.15 -6.91 -5.32
C VAL A 148 -10.57 -6.03 -4.16
N LEU A 149 -9.79 -6.09 -3.08
CA LEU A 149 -9.88 -5.14 -1.97
C LEU A 149 -8.73 -4.14 -2.12
N ASP A 150 -9.09 -2.94 -2.54
CA ASP A 150 -8.15 -1.83 -2.70
C ASP A 150 -8.20 -0.92 -1.47
N ILE A 151 -7.09 -0.83 -0.74
CA ILE A 151 -6.95 0.00 0.46
C ILE A 151 -5.96 1.11 0.15
N GLY A 152 -6.51 2.28 -0.14
CA GLY A 152 -5.76 3.50 -0.43
C GLY A 152 -5.26 4.23 0.80
N GLY A 153 -4.74 5.45 0.58
CA GLY A 153 -4.34 6.35 1.68
C GLY A 153 -5.53 6.93 2.45
N GLN A 154 -6.65 7.17 1.78
CA GLN A 154 -7.81 7.85 2.36
C GLN A 154 -9.16 7.18 2.07
N ASP A 155 -9.21 6.18 1.22
CA ASP A 155 -10.41 5.46 0.82
C ASP A 155 -10.14 3.95 0.75
N MET A 156 -11.23 3.19 0.70
CA MET A 156 -11.21 1.75 0.48
C MET A 156 -12.26 1.39 -0.56
N LYS A 157 -11.92 0.44 -1.43
CA LYS A 157 -12.81 -0.06 -2.48
C LYS A 157 -12.83 -1.57 -2.44
N ALA A 158 -14.03 -2.15 -2.36
CA ALA A 158 -14.25 -3.57 -2.60
C ALA A 158 -14.86 -3.72 -3.99
N ILE A 159 -14.22 -4.49 -4.85
CA ILE A 159 -14.55 -4.60 -6.27
C ILE A 159 -14.76 -6.07 -6.61
N TRP A 160 -15.95 -6.41 -7.09
CA TRP A 160 -16.29 -7.77 -7.54
C TRP A 160 -16.17 -7.86 -9.05
N LEU A 161 -15.57 -8.95 -9.50
CA LEU A 161 -15.42 -9.25 -10.92
C LEU A 161 -16.08 -10.59 -11.25
N ASN A 162 -16.65 -10.68 -12.44
CA ASN A 162 -17.12 -11.94 -13.04
C ASN A 162 -16.62 -11.99 -14.49
N ASP A 163 -15.93 -13.05 -14.85
CA ASP A 163 -15.32 -13.23 -16.17
C ASP A 163 -14.50 -11.99 -16.63
N GLY A 164 -13.75 -11.41 -15.71
CA GLY A 164 -12.91 -10.24 -15.97
C GLY A 164 -13.65 -8.90 -15.99
N VAL A 165 -14.97 -8.89 -15.83
CA VAL A 165 -15.79 -7.67 -15.86
C VAL A 165 -16.17 -7.26 -14.43
N ILE A 166 -16.04 -5.97 -14.12
CA ILE A 166 -16.49 -5.43 -12.85
C ILE A 166 -18.02 -5.51 -12.77
N THR A 167 -18.54 -6.22 -11.77
CA THR A 167 -19.98 -6.41 -11.55
C THR A 167 -20.54 -5.60 -10.40
N ASN A 168 -19.70 -5.29 -9.40
CA ASN A 168 -20.10 -4.47 -8.26
C ASN A 168 -18.90 -3.73 -7.68
N ILE A 169 -19.15 -2.56 -7.09
CA ILE A 169 -18.17 -1.76 -6.37
C ILE A 169 -18.82 -1.23 -5.10
N MET A 170 -18.14 -1.42 -3.98
CA MET A 170 -18.44 -0.71 -2.73
C MET A 170 -17.29 0.23 -2.39
N LEU A 171 -17.63 1.46 -2.06
CA LEU A 171 -16.69 2.53 -1.72
C LEU A 171 -16.90 2.96 -0.28
N ASN A 172 -15.81 3.11 0.47
CA ASN A 172 -15.78 3.81 1.74
C ASN A 172 -14.93 5.07 1.59
N GLU A 173 -15.55 6.17 1.23
CA GLU A 173 -14.92 7.50 1.15
C GLU A 173 -15.21 8.36 2.39
N ALA A 174 -16.14 7.92 3.24
CA ALA A 174 -16.62 8.72 4.36
C ALA A 174 -15.63 8.77 5.54
N CYS A 175 -14.70 7.82 5.61
CA CYS A 175 -13.78 7.73 6.74
C CYS A 175 -12.43 7.14 6.34
N SER A 176 -11.39 7.95 6.40
CA SER A 176 -10.01 7.52 6.15
C SER A 176 -9.39 6.72 7.32
N SER A 177 -10.14 6.49 8.38
CA SER A 177 -9.60 5.92 9.62
C SER A 177 -9.22 4.43 9.54
N GLY A 178 -9.66 3.71 8.52
CA GLY A 178 -9.21 2.35 8.20
C GLY A 178 -8.17 2.28 7.09
N CYS A 179 -7.70 3.42 6.59
CA CYS A 179 -6.84 3.53 5.42
C CYS A 179 -5.37 3.79 5.78
N GLY A 180 -4.51 3.80 4.78
CA GLY A 180 -3.06 3.95 4.95
C GLY A 180 -2.62 5.20 5.71
N SER A 181 -3.32 6.34 5.55
CA SER A 181 -3.01 7.57 6.27
C SER A 181 -3.13 7.45 7.78
N PHE A 182 -4.02 6.60 8.29
CA PHE A 182 -4.09 6.29 9.72
C PHE A 182 -2.81 5.60 10.19
N LEU A 183 -2.34 4.59 9.45
CA LEU A 183 -1.11 3.87 9.78
C LEU A 183 0.12 4.78 9.72
N GLU A 184 0.21 5.66 8.72
CA GLU A 184 1.30 6.64 8.60
C GLU A 184 1.32 7.62 9.78
N ASN A 185 0.16 8.16 10.15
CA ASN A 185 0.03 9.06 11.30
C ASN A 185 0.39 8.33 12.61
N PHE A 186 -0.05 7.09 12.74
CA PHE A 186 0.25 6.27 13.92
C PHE A 186 1.75 5.99 14.03
N ALA A 187 2.40 5.59 12.94
CA ALA A 187 3.83 5.37 12.89
C ALA A 187 4.62 6.64 13.25
N SER A 188 4.21 7.77 12.67
CA SER A 188 4.82 9.08 12.96
C SER A 188 4.72 9.45 14.44
N ASN A 189 3.55 9.23 15.06
CA ASN A 189 3.37 9.50 16.49
C ASN A 189 4.26 8.62 17.39
N LEU A 190 4.59 7.42 16.94
CA LEU A 190 5.49 6.49 17.62
C LEU A 190 6.97 6.69 17.24
N ASN A 191 7.30 7.61 16.33
CA ASN A 191 8.64 7.79 15.75
C ASN A 191 9.21 6.50 15.12
N ILE A 192 8.38 5.74 14.42
CA ILE A 192 8.77 4.54 13.68
C ILE A 192 8.45 4.70 12.20
N ASP A 193 9.20 4.00 11.34
CA ASP A 193 8.86 3.93 9.91
C ASP A 193 7.60 3.07 9.74
N VAL A 194 6.65 3.54 8.94
CA VAL A 194 5.42 2.81 8.62
C VAL A 194 5.69 1.40 8.08
N LYS A 195 6.82 1.19 7.40
CA LYS A 195 7.26 -0.12 6.89
C LYS A 195 7.58 -1.13 7.98
N ASP A 196 7.94 -0.63 9.18
CA ASP A 196 8.31 -1.47 10.32
C ASP A 196 7.08 -1.85 11.18
N ILE A 197 5.92 -1.22 10.97
CA ILE A 197 4.72 -1.48 11.78
C ILE A 197 4.34 -2.95 11.77
N ALA A 198 4.20 -3.55 10.58
CA ALA A 198 3.79 -4.95 10.45
C ALA A 198 4.77 -5.90 11.14
N LYS A 199 6.08 -5.69 10.95
CA LYS A 199 7.11 -6.51 11.59
C LYS A 199 7.03 -6.44 13.11
N ARG A 200 6.83 -5.25 13.67
CA ARG A 200 6.70 -5.04 15.11
C ARG A 200 5.40 -5.64 15.64
N ALA A 201 4.30 -5.46 14.90
CA ALA A 201 3.01 -6.05 15.25
C ALA A 201 3.08 -7.58 15.32
N PHE A 202 3.73 -8.21 14.36
CA PHE A 202 3.89 -9.67 14.32
C PHE A 202 4.80 -10.21 15.42
N SER A 203 5.71 -9.41 15.96
CA SER A 203 6.57 -9.82 17.09
C SER A 203 5.93 -9.60 18.46
N SER A 204 4.73 -9.01 18.53
CA SER A 204 4.07 -8.74 19.80
C SER A 204 3.58 -10.02 20.48
N VAL A 205 3.99 -10.22 21.74
CA VAL A 205 3.57 -11.36 22.56
C VAL A 205 2.37 -11.02 23.46
N SER A 206 2.08 -9.74 23.61
CA SER A 206 0.99 -9.25 24.47
C SER A 206 0.30 -8.03 23.85
N PRO A 207 -0.46 -8.22 22.77
CA PRO A 207 -1.10 -7.11 22.09
C PRO A 207 -2.14 -6.45 23.02
N ALA A 208 -2.17 -5.11 23.00
CA ALA A 208 -3.15 -4.35 23.74
C ALA A 208 -4.53 -4.49 23.09
N HIS A 209 -5.59 -4.49 23.89
CA HIS A 209 -6.95 -4.54 23.36
C HIS A 209 -7.48 -3.13 23.11
N LEU A 210 -7.52 -2.69 21.86
CA LEU A 210 -8.03 -1.36 21.47
C LEU A 210 -9.54 -1.32 21.21
N GLY A 211 -10.19 -2.47 21.21
CA GLY A 211 -11.61 -2.62 20.84
C GLY A 211 -11.81 -2.62 19.32
N SER A 212 -13.06 -2.82 18.90
CA SER A 212 -13.49 -2.89 17.48
C SER A 212 -14.19 -1.62 16.99
N ARG A 213 -14.05 -0.50 17.69
CA ARG A 213 -14.67 0.75 17.29
C ARG A 213 -13.82 1.50 16.26
N CYS A 214 -14.46 2.47 15.59
CA CYS A 214 -13.80 3.39 14.66
C CYS A 214 -12.45 3.88 15.20
N THR A 215 -11.41 3.91 14.35
CA THR A 215 -10.02 4.27 14.68
C THR A 215 -9.87 5.67 15.30
N VAL A 216 -10.81 6.59 15.08
CA VAL A 216 -10.85 7.88 15.78
C VAL A 216 -10.96 7.67 17.31
N PHE A 217 -11.79 6.73 17.73
CA PHE A 217 -11.90 6.37 19.16
C PHE A 217 -10.72 5.55 19.65
N MET A 218 -10.09 4.77 18.77
CA MET A 218 -8.88 3.99 19.10
C MET A 218 -7.71 4.88 19.46
N ASN A 219 -7.55 6.04 18.82
CA ASN A 219 -6.49 6.99 19.18
C ASN A 219 -6.52 7.35 20.66
N SER A 220 -7.71 7.57 21.22
CA SER A 220 -7.88 7.82 22.67
C SER A 220 -7.47 6.63 23.52
N THR A 221 -7.79 5.41 23.07
CA THR A 221 -7.42 4.17 23.76
C THR A 221 -5.91 3.96 23.70
N ILE A 222 -5.29 4.17 22.55
CA ILE A 222 -3.82 4.11 22.37
C ILE A 222 -3.11 5.04 23.33
N ILE A 223 -3.53 6.32 23.40
CA ILE A 223 -2.94 7.32 24.29
C ILE A 223 -3.09 6.89 25.76
N ASN A 224 -4.23 6.31 26.14
CA ASN A 224 -4.45 5.85 27.49
C ASN A 224 -3.58 4.63 27.82
N GLU A 225 -3.46 3.65 26.93
CA GLU A 225 -2.56 2.50 27.11
C GLU A 225 -1.09 2.93 27.22
N GLN A 226 -0.66 3.96 26.45
CA GLN A 226 0.67 4.55 26.59
C GLN A 226 0.89 5.21 27.96
N ARG A 227 -0.09 5.95 28.47
CA ARG A 227 -0.03 6.59 29.79
C ARG A 227 -0.01 5.58 30.95
N ASP A 228 -0.66 4.43 30.77
CA ASP A 228 -0.69 3.33 31.74
C ASP A 228 0.61 2.51 31.78
N GLY A 229 1.68 3.00 31.11
CA GLY A 229 3.03 2.42 31.19
C GLY A 229 3.33 1.36 30.15
N LYS A 230 2.44 1.10 29.20
CA LYS A 230 2.71 0.27 28.02
C LYS A 230 3.49 1.08 26.98
N GLN A 231 4.71 1.50 27.37
CA GLN A 231 5.55 2.36 26.52
C GLN A 231 6.42 1.59 25.53
N HIS A 232 6.44 0.27 25.58
CA HIS A 232 7.22 -0.52 24.65
C HIS A 232 6.50 -0.64 23.30
N ALA A 233 7.24 -0.40 22.23
CA ALA A 233 6.76 -0.50 20.85
C ALA A 233 6.09 -1.86 20.56
N ASP A 234 6.48 -2.90 21.29
CA ASP A 234 5.96 -4.26 21.17
C ASP A 234 4.49 -4.38 21.61
N ASP A 235 4.08 -3.61 22.63
CA ASP A 235 2.71 -3.70 23.17
C ASP A 235 1.68 -2.97 22.31
N HIS A 236 2.12 -2.01 21.47
CA HIS A 236 1.22 -1.19 20.67
C HIS A 236 1.00 -1.74 19.26
N ASN A 237 1.96 -2.46 18.74
CA ASN A 237 1.95 -2.91 17.35
C ASN A 237 1.00 -4.09 17.10
N GLY A 238 0.79 -4.95 18.09
CA GLY A 238 -0.19 -6.03 18.01
C GLY A 238 -1.63 -5.56 17.86
N CYS A 239 -1.92 -4.33 18.26
CA CYS A 239 -3.25 -3.76 18.18
C CYS A 239 -3.72 -3.37 16.79
N LEU A 240 -2.81 -2.98 15.91
CA LEU A 240 -3.17 -2.53 14.56
C LEU A 240 -3.73 -3.67 13.71
N LEU A 241 -3.31 -4.91 13.97
CA LEU A 241 -3.78 -6.08 13.23
C LEU A 241 -5.17 -6.57 13.67
N TYR A 242 -5.56 -6.32 14.93
CA TYR A 242 -6.86 -6.74 15.45
C TYR A 242 -8.01 -5.80 15.10
N THR A 243 -7.71 -4.62 14.57
CA THR A 243 -8.72 -3.65 14.16
C THR A 243 -9.21 -3.85 12.73
N SER A 244 -8.58 -4.74 11.98
CA SER A 244 -9.01 -5.11 10.64
C SER A 244 -10.14 -6.15 10.60
N ASP A 245 -10.58 -6.67 11.77
CA ASP A 245 -11.74 -7.57 11.88
C ASP A 245 -13.08 -6.91 11.49
N ALA A 246 -13.09 -5.65 11.13
CA ALA A 246 -14.26 -5.00 10.51
C ALA A 246 -14.59 -5.53 9.10
N ALA A 247 -13.86 -6.52 8.60
CA ALA A 247 -14.12 -7.15 7.32
C ALA A 247 -15.00 -8.43 7.43
N ASP A 248 -15.34 -8.87 8.65
CA ASP A 248 -16.11 -10.10 8.89
C ASP A 248 -17.60 -9.84 9.20
N GLU A 249 -18.14 -8.62 9.06
CA GLU A 249 -19.57 -8.32 9.15
C GLU A 249 -20.19 -7.95 7.80
#